data_417be5be3f72ca394f2c2cff8c3d6cc6
#
_entry.id   417be5be3f72ca394f2c2cff8c3d6cc6
#
_cell.length_a   1.000
_cell.length_b   1.000
_cell.length_c   1.000
_cell.angle_alpha   90.00
_cell.angle_beta   90.00
_cell.angle_gamma   90.00
#
_symmetry.space_group_name_H-M   'P 1'
#
loop_
_entity.id
_entity.type
_entity.pdbx_description
1 polymer ?
#
loop_
_entity_poly.entity_id
_entity_poly.type
_entity_poly.pdbx_seq_one_letter_code
_entity_poly.pdbx_strand_id
1 'polypeptide(L)'
;NSGTVTTSLRADVTVTFATRKWCHVAPPAAERCGRIDVVDIGVEPGGSDGVPERAEGWTSVVDEDDLARLWPVPGPGDDKYSRGVVGMDTGSSQYPGAAVLGTLGALHTGAGMVRYVGPRRPSDLVLAAMPSVVLADGRVQAWVVGSGWGQDDPAANERRLHHRCADGVPMVIDADALSLLPAELPDDCLLTPHAGELARMLGVDRDEVRENPRESAMQAARRFGATVLLKGAIQWVADPNGHVVESTPSEILDVADHPGAGQMPAGQVGCAAALPGPAWTGQAGSGDVLAGVCGTLLAAGVSAGWAGLLGASLQALTACRHPGPWSPDQLAGFFPEIIGAFRRPSFSVSP
;
A
#
# COMPACT_ATOMS: atom_id res chain seq x y z
N ASN A 1 -24.47 2.03 -6.98
CA ASN A 1 -25.31 1.04 -7.67
C ASN A 1 -24.52 -0.22 -7.91
N SER A 2 -24.50 -1.14 -6.94
CA SER A 2 -23.97 -2.51 -7.05
C SER A 2 -24.93 -3.42 -7.85
N GLY A 3 -25.49 -2.90 -8.95
CA GLY A 3 -26.34 -3.68 -9.82
C GLY A 3 -25.54 -4.79 -10.50
N THR A 4 -25.95 -6.02 -10.33
CA THR A 4 -25.42 -7.20 -11.01
C THR A 4 -25.48 -6.97 -12.52
N VAL A 5 -24.32 -6.69 -13.15
CA VAL A 5 -24.25 -6.42 -14.59
C VAL A 5 -24.29 -7.77 -15.32
N THR A 6 -25.48 -8.32 -15.49
CA THR A 6 -25.70 -9.61 -16.17
C THR A 6 -25.77 -9.49 -17.70
N THR A 7 -25.94 -8.26 -18.24
CA THR A 7 -26.18 -8.04 -19.68
C THR A 7 -25.49 -6.78 -20.22
N SER A 8 -24.17 -6.62 -20.01
CA SER A 8 -23.43 -5.51 -20.64
C SER A 8 -22.54 -6.05 -21.78
N LEU A 9 -22.35 -5.22 -22.80
CA LEU A 9 -21.36 -5.46 -23.85
C LEU A 9 -19.96 -5.53 -23.24
N ARG A 10 -19.10 -6.31 -23.86
CA ARG A 10 -17.65 -6.25 -23.64
C ARG A 10 -17.05 -5.46 -24.80
N ALA A 11 -16.37 -4.38 -24.47
CA ALA A 11 -15.70 -3.53 -25.43
C ALA A 11 -14.20 -3.89 -25.52
N ASP A 12 -13.61 -3.75 -26.69
CA ASP A 12 -12.15 -3.77 -26.85
C ASP A 12 -11.56 -2.42 -26.49
N VAL A 13 -12.29 -1.35 -26.77
CA VAL A 13 -11.93 0.03 -26.44
C VAL A 13 -13.17 0.77 -25.97
N THR A 14 -13.01 1.52 -24.87
CA THR A 14 -14.01 2.45 -24.35
C THR A 14 -13.45 3.86 -24.43
N VAL A 15 -14.15 4.74 -25.14
CA VAL A 15 -13.80 6.16 -25.18
C VAL A 15 -14.65 6.91 -24.14
N THR A 16 -14.00 7.70 -23.31
CA THR A 16 -14.65 8.58 -22.34
C THR A 16 -14.11 10.00 -22.46
N PHE A 17 -14.87 10.97 -21.99
CA PHE A 17 -14.54 12.38 -22.13
C PHE A 17 -14.26 13.02 -20.77
N ALA A 18 -13.31 13.94 -20.72
CA ALA A 18 -12.82 14.69 -19.59
C ALA A 18 -12.12 13.83 -18.52
N THR A 19 -12.78 12.81 -17.97
CA THR A 19 -12.21 11.97 -16.92
C THR A 19 -12.75 10.55 -16.98
N ARG A 20 -12.05 9.61 -16.33
CA ARG A 20 -12.55 8.26 -16.10
C ARG A 20 -13.78 8.29 -15.20
N LYS A 21 -14.71 7.39 -15.44
CA LYS A 21 -15.90 7.18 -14.59
C LYS A 21 -15.67 5.98 -13.69
N TRP A 22 -16.42 5.89 -12.61
CA TRP A 22 -16.34 4.77 -11.67
C TRP A 22 -16.42 3.40 -12.35
N CYS A 23 -17.28 3.23 -13.34
CA CYS A 23 -17.42 1.99 -14.12
C CYS A 23 -16.17 1.59 -14.90
N HIS A 24 -15.26 2.52 -15.12
CA HIS A 24 -13.97 2.25 -15.81
C HIS A 24 -12.90 1.73 -14.85
N VAL A 25 -13.11 1.83 -13.55
CA VAL A 25 -12.14 1.50 -12.50
C VAL A 25 -12.62 0.31 -11.67
N ALA A 26 -13.93 0.27 -11.36
CA ALA A 26 -14.51 -0.70 -10.45
C ALA A 26 -15.04 -1.96 -11.12
N PRO A 27 -14.63 -3.17 -10.67
CA PRO A 27 -15.30 -4.41 -11.04
C PRO A 27 -16.79 -4.40 -10.62
N PRO A 28 -17.67 -5.13 -11.34
CA PRO A 28 -17.40 -5.94 -12.52
C PRO A 28 -17.41 -5.15 -13.83
N ALA A 29 -17.74 -3.86 -13.81
CA ALA A 29 -17.90 -3.04 -15.02
C ALA A 29 -16.55 -2.80 -15.72
N ALA A 30 -15.49 -2.52 -14.95
CA ALA A 30 -14.16 -2.26 -15.48
C ALA A 30 -13.63 -3.40 -16.35
N GLU A 31 -13.91 -4.66 -15.99
CA GLU A 31 -13.50 -5.84 -16.74
C GLU A 31 -14.12 -5.92 -18.15
N ARG A 32 -15.13 -5.12 -18.42
CA ARG A 32 -15.85 -5.08 -19.69
C ARG A 32 -15.50 -3.87 -20.55
N CYS A 33 -14.73 -2.93 -20.02
CA CYS A 33 -14.41 -1.69 -20.72
C CYS A 33 -13.27 -1.81 -21.74
N GLY A 34 -12.45 -2.87 -21.69
CA GLY A 34 -11.26 -2.98 -22.52
C GLY A 34 -10.28 -1.84 -22.25
N ARG A 35 -9.57 -1.41 -23.30
CA ARG A 35 -8.71 -0.21 -23.20
C ARG A 35 -9.58 1.03 -23.05
N ILE A 36 -9.20 1.92 -22.15
CA ILE A 36 -9.94 3.16 -21.88
C ILE A 36 -9.14 4.34 -22.43
N ASP A 37 -9.70 5.01 -23.43
CA ASP A 37 -9.14 6.24 -24.02
C ASP A 37 -9.90 7.43 -23.45
N VAL A 38 -9.21 8.29 -22.69
CA VAL A 38 -9.77 9.54 -22.17
C VAL A 38 -9.48 10.66 -23.15
N VAL A 39 -10.53 11.30 -23.67
CA VAL A 39 -10.41 12.45 -24.58
C VAL A 39 -10.59 13.72 -23.77
N ASP A 40 -9.58 14.57 -23.79
CA ASP A 40 -9.69 15.91 -23.25
C ASP A 40 -10.62 16.73 -24.15
N ILE A 41 -11.64 17.32 -23.55
CA ILE A 41 -12.64 18.19 -24.23
C ILE A 41 -12.60 19.61 -23.66
N GLY A 42 -11.54 19.98 -22.93
CA GLY A 42 -11.39 21.30 -22.32
C GLY A 42 -12.37 21.58 -21.17
N VAL A 43 -12.95 20.52 -20.59
CA VAL A 43 -13.80 20.63 -19.40
C VAL A 43 -13.01 20.12 -18.20
N GLU A 44 -12.59 21.04 -17.37
CA GLU A 44 -12.01 20.70 -16.06
C GLU A 44 -13.12 20.05 -15.18
N PRO A 45 -12.88 18.85 -14.65
CA PRO A 45 -13.82 18.25 -13.72
C PRO A 45 -13.79 19.04 -12.39
N GLY A 46 -14.71 19.98 -12.20
CA GLY A 46 -14.85 20.72 -10.96
C GLY A 46 -14.74 22.26 -11.05
N GLY A 47 -15.57 22.90 -11.82
CA GLY A 47 -15.88 24.34 -11.66
C GLY A 47 -14.78 25.35 -12.08
N SER A 48 -15.23 26.56 -12.37
CA SER A 48 -14.50 27.64 -13.06
C SER A 48 -13.38 28.33 -12.26
N ASP A 49 -13.03 27.89 -11.05
CA ASP A 49 -12.15 28.63 -10.15
C ASP A 49 -10.87 27.87 -9.72
N GLY A 50 -10.47 26.88 -10.51
CA GLY A 50 -9.11 26.29 -10.44
C GLY A 50 -8.83 25.31 -9.30
N VAL A 51 -9.73 25.17 -8.34
CA VAL A 51 -9.71 24.09 -7.35
C VAL A 51 -11.04 23.37 -7.45
N PRO A 52 -11.09 22.09 -7.83
CA PRO A 52 -12.34 21.36 -7.78
C PRO A 52 -12.81 21.31 -6.34
N GLU A 53 -13.90 22.01 -6.02
CA GLU A 53 -14.66 21.67 -4.84
C GLU A 53 -15.08 20.22 -5.02
N ARG A 54 -14.41 19.31 -4.30
CA ARG A 54 -14.58 17.87 -4.47
C ARG A 54 -16.02 17.51 -4.16
N ALA A 55 -16.83 17.40 -5.21
CA ALA A 55 -18.20 16.95 -5.09
C ALA A 55 -18.22 15.57 -4.40
N GLU A 56 -19.18 15.34 -3.53
CA GLU A 56 -19.43 14.01 -2.96
C GLU A 56 -19.45 12.97 -4.09
N GLY A 57 -18.60 11.93 -3.96
CA GLY A 57 -18.49 10.85 -4.95
C GLY A 57 -17.25 10.84 -5.83
N TRP A 58 -16.39 11.84 -5.74
CA TRP A 58 -15.09 11.79 -6.43
C TRP A 58 -14.07 10.97 -5.65
N THR A 59 -13.20 10.25 -6.38
CA THR A 59 -12.11 9.45 -5.80
C THR A 59 -10.89 9.61 -6.67
N SER A 60 -9.77 9.92 -6.05
CA SER A 60 -8.46 9.89 -6.73
C SER A 60 -8.05 8.43 -6.96
N VAL A 61 -7.48 8.16 -8.13
CA VAL A 61 -6.91 6.86 -8.49
C VAL A 61 -5.47 7.11 -8.91
N VAL A 62 -4.53 6.42 -8.27
CA VAL A 62 -3.12 6.46 -8.66
C VAL A 62 -2.96 5.82 -10.03
N ASP A 63 -2.19 6.44 -10.91
CA ASP A 63 -1.81 5.88 -12.20
C ASP A 63 -0.32 5.51 -12.25
N GLU A 64 0.15 5.06 -13.40
CA GLU A 64 1.53 4.62 -13.58
C GLU A 64 2.51 5.80 -13.53
N ASP A 65 2.12 6.97 -14.04
CA ASP A 65 2.95 8.18 -14.04
C ASP A 65 3.09 8.72 -12.61
N ASP A 66 2.03 8.67 -11.82
CA ASP A 66 2.06 8.98 -10.39
C ASP A 66 3.03 8.06 -9.65
N LEU A 67 2.91 6.75 -9.89
CA LEU A 67 3.78 5.76 -9.27
C LEU A 67 5.26 6.02 -9.60
N ALA A 68 5.56 6.28 -10.88
CA ALA A 68 6.92 6.56 -11.34
C ALA A 68 7.50 7.86 -10.77
N ARG A 69 6.65 8.87 -10.59
CA ARG A 69 7.06 10.19 -10.09
C ARG A 69 7.29 10.21 -8.58
N LEU A 70 6.41 9.51 -7.83
CA LEU A 70 6.38 9.56 -6.37
C LEU A 70 7.22 8.46 -5.70
N TRP A 71 7.72 7.49 -6.47
CA TRP A 71 8.55 6.44 -5.90
C TRP A 71 9.89 7.00 -5.41
N PRO A 72 10.31 6.71 -4.15
CA PRO A 72 11.57 7.19 -3.59
C PRO A 72 12.76 6.48 -4.25
N VAL A 73 13.30 7.06 -5.32
CA VAL A 73 14.49 6.53 -6.01
C VAL A 73 15.74 7.13 -5.38
N PRO A 74 16.70 6.30 -4.90
CA PRO A 74 17.91 6.79 -4.27
C PRO A 74 18.77 7.68 -5.19
N GLY A 75 19.30 8.77 -4.62
CA GLY A 75 20.26 9.64 -5.28
C GLY A 75 21.72 9.25 -5.00
N PRO A 76 22.70 9.93 -5.63
CA PRO A 76 24.13 9.60 -5.49
C PRO A 76 24.68 9.77 -4.06
N GLY A 77 24.01 10.53 -3.20
CA GLY A 77 24.41 10.79 -1.82
C GLY A 77 23.78 9.85 -0.80
N ASP A 78 22.90 8.96 -1.22
CA ASP A 78 22.16 8.09 -0.31
C ASP A 78 23.01 6.89 0.15
N ASP A 79 22.83 6.56 1.41
CA ASP A 79 23.39 5.37 2.03
C ASP A 79 22.29 4.43 2.53
N LYS A 80 22.67 3.33 3.18
CA LYS A 80 21.71 2.36 3.71
C LYS A 80 20.78 2.91 4.79
N TYR A 81 21.13 4.02 5.43
CA TYR A 81 20.32 4.63 6.48
C TYR A 81 19.38 5.69 5.92
N SER A 82 19.84 6.50 4.96
CA SER A 82 19.01 7.48 4.28
C SER A 82 17.93 6.81 3.41
N ARG A 83 18.24 5.62 2.86
CA ARG A 83 17.28 4.80 2.10
C ARG A 83 16.25 4.09 3.00
N GLY A 84 16.45 4.11 4.29
CA GLY A 84 15.58 3.51 5.29
C GLY A 84 15.96 2.10 5.71
N VAL A 85 15.86 1.85 7.01
CA VAL A 85 16.04 0.53 7.65
C VAL A 85 14.68 0.00 8.06
N VAL A 86 14.26 -1.11 7.50
CA VAL A 86 13.00 -1.78 7.82
C VAL A 86 13.22 -2.83 8.88
N GLY A 87 12.46 -2.76 9.97
CA GLY A 87 12.34 -3.82 10.96
C GLY A 87 11.21 -4.79 10.57
N MET A 88 11.50 -6.08 10.51
CA MET A 88 10.54 -7.12 10.20
C MET A 88 10.32 -7.99 11.44
N ASP A 89 9.17 -7.85 12.08
CA ASP A 89 8.71 -8.71 13.17
C ASP A 89 7.49 -9.51 12.70
N THR A 90 7.75 -10.52 11.88
CA THR A 90 6.74 -11.30 11.16
C THR A 90 7.07 -12.79 11.22
N GLY A 91 6.11 -13.63 10.90
CA GLY A 91 6.28 -15.07 10.91
C GLY A 91 6.32 -15.70 12.31
N SER A 92 6.12 -17.00 12.31
CA SER A 92 6.21 -17.88 13.48
C SER A 92 6.77 -19.24 13.05
N SER A 93 6.94 -20.14 14.00
CA SER A 93 7.29 -21.52 13.69
C SER A 93 6.21 -22.23 12.85
N GLN A 94 4.95 -21.80 12.98
CA GLN A 94 3.82 -22.34 12.22
C GLN A 94 3.71 -21.71 10.81
N TYR A 95 3.95 -20.39 10.70
CA TYR A 95 3.85 -19.64 9.45
C TYR A 95 5.17 -18.93 9.08
N PRO A 96 6.26 -19.69 8.89
CA PRO A 96 7.57 -19.08 8.63
C PRO A 96 7.67 -18.41 7.25
N GLY A 97 6.80 -18.80 6.31
CA GLY A 97 6.76 -18.22 4.95
C GLY A 97 6.42 -16.75 4.92
N ALA A 98 5.57 -16.26 5.84
CA ALA A 98 5.23 -14.85 5.93
C ALA A 98 6.46 -13.96 6.18
N ALA A 99 7.41 -14.44 7.01
CA ALA A 99 8.67 -13.77 7.23
C ALA A 99 9.51 -13.64 5.95
N VAL A 100 9.59 -14.71 5.19
CA VAL A 100 10.37 -14.74 3.94
C VAL A 100 9.74 -13.81 2.91
N LEU A 101 8.43 -13.90 2.71
CA LEU A 101 7.69 -13.10 1.72
C LEU A 101 7.73 -11.60 2.03
N GLY A 102 7.47 -11.22 3.28
CA GLY A 102 7.54 -9.81 3.70
C GLY A 102 8.94 -9.23 3.57
N THR A 103 9.95 -9.98 3.98
CA THR A 103 11.36 -9.57 3.86
C THR A 103 11.79 -9.45 2.40
N LEU A 104 11.35 -10.36 1.53
CA LEU A 104 11.57 -10.30 0.09
C LEU A 104 10.93 -9.03 -0.50
N GLY A 105 9.67 -8.76 -0.14
CA GLY A 105 8.97 -7.55 -0.55
C GLY A 105 9.75 -6.29 -0.19
N ALA A 106 10.26 -6.21 1.03
CA ALA A 106 11.06 -5.07 1.48
C ALA A 106 12.38 -4.92 0.70
N LEU A 107 13.14 -5.99 0.50
CA LEU A 107 14.41 -5.94 -0.23
C LEU A 107 14.23 -5.57 -1.70
N HIS A 108 13.26 -6.16 -2.37
CA HIS A 108 13.03 -5.95 -3.81
C HIS A 108 12.44 -4.58 -4.14
N THR A 109 11.98 -3.85 -3.14
CA THR A 109 11.50 -2.46 -3.28
C THR A 109 12.54 -1.41 -2.89
N GLY A 110 13.74 -1.85 -2.50
CA GLY A 110 14.89 -0.98 -2.36
C GLY A 110 15.19 -0.54 -0.93
N ALA A 111 14.73 -1.25 0.10
CA ALA A 111 15.16 -1.01 1.49
C ALA A 111 16.67 -0.89 1.59
N GLY A 112 17.17 0.10 2.29
CA GLY A 112 18.62 0.28 2.51
C GLY A 112 19.21 -0.82 3.39
N MET A 113 18.40 -1.32 4.34
CA MET A 113 18.70 -2.46 5.20
C MET A 113 17.39 -3.09 5.70
N VAL A 114 17.38 -4.40 5.84
CA VAL A 114 16.29 -5.09 6.56
C VAL A 114 16.86 -5.75 7.82
N ARG A 115 16.21 -5.49 8.97
CA ARG A 115 16.44 -6.17 10.24
C ARG A 115 15.29 -7.12 10.50
N TYR A 116 15.59 -8.39 10.66
CA TYR A 116 14.60 -9.40 11.00
C TYR A 116 14.74 -9.83 12.46
N VAL A 117 13.63 -9.84 13.22
CA VAL A 117 13.61 -10.11 14.66
C VAL A 117 12.65 -11.21 15.08
N GLY A 118 12.27 -12.07 14.17
CA GLY A 118 11.37 -13.20 14.45
C GLY A 118 12.05 -14.40 15.15
N PRO A 119 11.26 -15.46 15.40
CA PRO A 119 11.76 -16.69 15.99
C PRO A 119 12.80 -17.40 15.13
N ARG A 120 13.53 -18.34 15.72
CA ARG A 120 14.67 -19.03 15.08
C ARG A 120 14.31 -19.65 13.72
N ARG A 121 13.22 -20.42 13.63
CA ARG A 121 12.86 -21.12 12.38
C ARG A 121 12.66 -20.17 11.20
N PRO A 122 11.81 -19.13 11.26
CA PRO A 122 11.74 -18.16 10.18
C PRO A 122 13.04 -17.37 9.99
N SER A 123 13.82 -17.07 11.04
CA SER A 123 15.13 -16.42 10.92
C SER A 123 16.09 -17.21 10.04
N ASP A 124 16.19 -18.51 10.27
CA ASP A 124 17.05 -19.41 9.49
C ASP A 124 16.62 -19.43 8.01
N LEU A 125 15.31 -19.45 7.72
CA LEU A 125 14.78 -19.42 6.36
C LEU A 125 14.99 -18.06 5.67
N VAL A 126 14.76 -16.96 6.38
CA VAL A 126 15.03 -15.61 5.88
C VAL A 126 16.50 -15.47 5.50
N LEU A 127 17.43 -15.87 6.39
CA LEU A 127 18.86 -15.78 6.11
C LEU A 127 19.29 -16.70 4.96
N ALA A 128 18.71 -17.88 4.85
CA ALA A 128 18.98 -18.80 3.75
C ALA A 128 18.54 -18.25 2.40
N ALA A 129 17.39 -17.56 2.36
CA ALA A 129 16.86 -16.97 1.14
C ALA A 129 17.50 -15.60 0.82
N MET A 130 17.85 -14.82 1.83
CA MET A 130 18.29 -13.42 1.70
C MET A 130 19.47 -13.13 2.64
N PRO A 131 20.70 -13.47 2.24
CA PRO A 131 21.89 -13.34 3.10
C PRO A 131 22.26 -11.90 3.50
N SER A 132 21.67 -10.89 2.86
CA SER A 132 21.86 -9.46 3.19
C SER A 132 21.07 -8.99 4.39
N VAL A 133 20.15 -9.81 4.92
CA VAL A 133 19.30 -9.46 6.08
C VAL A 133 20.12 -9.56 7.38
N VAL A 134 19.90 -8.60 8.27
CA VAL A 134 20.53 -8.59 9.59
C VAL A 134 19.58 -9.23 10.61
N LEU A 135 19.99 -10.37 11.19
CA LEU A 135 19.22 -11.06 12.23
C LEU A 135 19.52 -10.45 13.60
N ALA A 136 19.12 -9.21 13.81
CA ALA A 136 19.31 -8.54 15.11
C ALA A 136 18.36 -7.36 15.27
N ASP A 137 17.90 -7.16 16.48
CA ASP A 137 17.21 -5.92 16.87
C ASP A 137 18.14 -4.70 16.75
N GLY A 138 17.59 -3.52 16.68
CA GLY A 138 18.33 -2.28 16.58
C GLY A 138 17.53 -1.16 15.94
N ARG A 139 18.16 -0.02 15.71
CA ARG A 139 17.49 1.14 15.13
C ARG A 139 16.89 0.82 13.76
N VAL A 140 15.63 1.16 13.58
CA VAL A 140 14.86 1.10 12.34
C VAL A 140 14.17 2.43 12.11
N GLN A 141 13.72 2.70 10.88
CA GLN A 141 12.88 3.83 10.52
C GLN A 141 11.41 3.45 10.36
N ALA A 142 11.12 2.16 10.14
CA ALA A 142 9.74 1.65 10.17
C ALA A 142 9.73 0.18 10.58
N TRP A 143 8.61 -0.26 11.17
CA TRP A 143 8.33 -1.66 11.48
C TRP A 143 7.27 -2.26 10.56
N VAL A 144 7.42 -3.53 10.25
CA VAL A 144 6.36 -4.39 9.68
C VAL A 144 6.09 -5.51 10.68
N VAL A 145 4.83 -5.61 11.14
CA VAL A 145 4.46 -6.52 12.22
C VAL A 145 3.18 -7.29 11.92
N GLY A 146 3.06 -8.48 12.46
CA GLY A 146 1.80 -9.22 12.56
C GLY A 146 1.62 -10.34 11.56
N SER A 147 2.11 -10.21 10.33
CA SER A 147 1.98 -11.24 9.31
C SER A 147 2.55 -12.56 9.81
N GLY A 148 1.71 -13.62 9.83
CA GLY A 148 2.12 -14.97 10.19
C GLY A 148 2.54 -15.17 11.66
N TRP A 149 2.09 -14.34 12.58
CA TRP A 149 2.35 -14.55 14.01
C TRP A 149 1.65 -15.80 14.55
N GLY A 150 0.46 -16.11 14.00
CA GLY A 150 -0.41 -17.16 14.51
C GLY A 150 -1.18 -16.71 15.75
N GLN A 151 -2.06 -17.60 16.21
CA GLN A 151 -2.96 -17.31 17.33
C GLN A 151 -2.69 -18.20 18.57
N ASP A 152 -1.58 -18.93 18.59
CA ASP A 152 -1.29 -19.90 19.66
C ASP A 152 -0.99 -19.21 20.99
N ASP A 153 -0.41 -17.99 20.98
CA ASP A 153 -0.14 -17.18 22.18
C ASP A 153 -0.50 -15.70 21.93
N PRO A 154 -1.79 -15.34 22.01
CA PRO A 154 -2.24 -13.96 21.81
C PRO A 154 -1.58 -12.97 22.78
N ALA A 155 -1.35 -13.38 24.02
CA ALA A 155 -0.73 -12.50 25.02
C ALA A 155 0.74 -12.21 24.71
N ALA A 156 1.48 -13.16 24.15
CA ALA A 156 2.84 -12.91 23.68
C ALA A 156 2.83 -11.98 22.46
N ASN A 157 1.90 -12.17 21.52
CA ASN A 157 1.74 -11.33 20.35
C ASN A 157 1.35 -9.89 20.74
N GLU A 158 0.46 -9.72 21.72
CA GLU A 158 0.11 -8.40 22.24
C GLU A 158 1.33 -7.69 22.84
N ARG A 159 2.15 -8.39 23.64
CA ARG A 159 3.40 -7.83 24.18
C ARG A 159 4.40 -7.47 23.06
N ARG A 160 4.50 -8.27 21.99
CA ARG A 160 5.34 -7.96 20.82
C ARG A 160 4.87 -6.67 20.16
N LEU A 161 3.57 -6.54 19.89
CA LEU A 161 3.02 -5.33 19.29
C LEU A 161 3.28 -4.10 20.15
N HIS A 162 2.97 -4.16 21.46
CA HIS A 162 3.24 -3.06 22.38
C HIS A 162 4.72 -2.67 22.43
N HIS A 163 5.61 -3.64 22.38
CA HIS A 163 7.05 -3.38 22.35
C HIS A 163 7.46 -2.61 21.07
N ARG A 164 6.94 -2.97 19.90
CA ARG A 164 7.23 -2.27 18.65
C ARG A 164 6.58 -0.89 18.60
N CYS A 165 5.36 -0.74 19.12
CA CYS A 165 4.72 0.58 19.24
C CYS A 165 5.54 1.53 20.12
N ALA A 166 6.21 1.04 21.16
CA ALA A 166 7.03 1.86 22.05
C ALA A 166 8.27 2.47 21.38
N ASP A 167 8.70 1.95 20.22
CA ASP A 167 9.79 2.54 19.44
C ASP A 167 9.40 3.89 18.80
N GLY A 168 8.10 4.19 18.68
CA GLY A 168 7.57 5.47 18.19
C GLY A 168 7.92 5.78 16.74
N VAL A 169 8.16 4.75 15.93
CA VAL A 169 8.42 4.90 14.48
C VAL A 169 7.22 4.44 13.66
N PRO A 170 7.09 4.89 12.39
CA PRO A 170 6.04 4.43 11.48
C PRO A 170 5.95 2.90 11.42
N MET A 171 4.75 2.36 11.23
CA MET A 171 4.56 0.90 11.21
C MET A 171 3.52 0.46 10.18
N VAL A 172 3.77 -0.72 9.58
CA VAL A 172 2.75 -1.53 8.92
C VAL A 172 2.28 -2.59 9.90
N ILE A 173 0.98 -2.64 10.18
CA ILE A 173 0.33 -3.64 11.03
C ILE A 173 -0.59 -4.49 10.17
N ASP A 174 -0.30 -5.78 10.06
CA ASP A 174 -0.99 -6.71 9.17
C ASP A 174 -1.48 -7.96 9.91
N ALA A 175 -2.43 -8.64 9.32
CA ALA A 175 -2.91 -9.97 9.69
C ALA A 175 -3.23 -10.14 11.20
N ASP A 176 -2.51 -11.01 11.89
CA ASP A 176 -2.82 -11.40 13.29
C ASP A 176 -2.74 -10.21 14.25
N ALA A 177 -1.83 -9.25 14.02
CA ALA A 177 -1.68 -8.06 14.86
C ALA A 177 -2.86 -7.09 14.78
N LEU A 178 -3.66 -7.11 13.69
CA LEU A 178 -4.84 -6.26 13.56
C LEU A 178 -5.92 -6.51 14.61
N SER A 179 -5.91 -7.69 15.23
CA SER A 179 -6.83 -8.03 16.33
C SER A 179 -6.34 -7.58 17.71
N LEU A 180 -5.13 -7.06 17.80
CA LEU A 180 -4.41 -6.75 19.05
C LEU A 180 -4.06 -5.25 19.17
N LEU A 181 -4.66 -4.39 18.34
CA LEU A 181 -4.33 -2.96 18.30
C LEU A 181 -4.45 -2.32 19.69
N PRO A 182 -3.42 -1.60 20.17
CA PRO A 182 -3.52 -0.80 21.40
C PRO A 182 -4.46 0.40 21.20
N ALA A 183 -4.83 1.05 22.30
CA ALA A 183 -5.68 2.22 22.25
C ALA A 183 -5.04 3.41 21.53
N GLU A 184 -3.71 3.51 21.56
CA GLU A 184 -2.93 4.53 20.89
C GLU A 184 -1.89 3.86 20.01
N LEU A 185 -1.83 4.28 18.76
CA LEU A 185 -0.85 3.83 17.78
C LEU A 185 0.20 4.92 17.56
N PRO A 186 1.44 4.56 17.20
CA PRO A 186 2.41 5.55 16.71
C PRO A 186 1.88 6.33 15.50
N ASP A 187 2.44 7.52 15.28
CA ASP A 187 2.16 8.29 14.07
C ASP A 187 2.53 7.49 12.81
N ASP A 188 1.88 7.78 11.69
CA ASP A 188 2.10 7.11 10.41
C ASP A 188 1.97 5.57 10.45
N CYS A 189 0.99 5.07 11.22
CA CYS A 189 0.61 3.66 11.15
C CYS A 189 -0.26 3.35 9.93
N LEU A 190 0.10 2.28 9.22
CA LEU A 190 -0.65 1.69 8.11
C LEU A 190 -1.21 0.33 8.50
N LEU A 191 -2.53 0.25 8.64
CA LEU A 191 -3.26 -1.00 8.85
C LEU A 191 -3.63 -1.60 7.50
N THR A 192 -3.36 -2.90 7.28
CA THR A 192 -3.55 -3.54 5.97
C THR A 192 -4.58 -4.69 6.00
N PRO A 193 -5.82 -4.47 6.47
CA PRO A 193 -6.83 -5.53 6.53
C PRO A 193 -7.34 -5.97 5.17
N HIS A 194 -7.69 -7.24 5.02
CA HIS A 194 -8.65 -7.69 4.02
C HIS A 194 -10.10 -7.53 4.55
N ALA A 195 -11.12 -7.71 3.69
CA ALA A 195 -12.51 -7.46 4.09
C ALA A 195 -12.97 -8.25 5.33
N GLY A 196 -12.48 -9.48 5.52
CA GLY A 196 -12.86 -10.28 6.72
C GLY A 196 -12.16 -9.81 8.01
N GLU A 197 -10.94 -9.27 7.92
CA GLU A 197 -10.24 -8.65 9.04
C GLU A 197 -10.91 -7.33 9.40
N LEU A 198 -11.20 -6.49 8.40
CA LEU A 198 -11.84 -5.20 8.62
C LEU A 198 -13.24 -5.37 9.24
N ALA A 199 -14.02 -6.35 8.79
CA ALA A 199 -15.32 -6.67 9.37
C ALA A 199 -15.21 -6.99 10.87
N ARG A 200 -14.23 -7.82 11.25
CA ARG A 200 -13.96 -8.13 12.68
C ARG A 200 -13.52 -6.88 13.46
N MET A 201 -12.64 -6.06 12.90
CA MET A 201 -12.17 -4.82 13.52
C MET A 201 -13.31 -3.83 13.76
N LEU A 202 -14.25 -3.72 12.82
CA LEU A 202 -15.41 -2.82 12.94
C LEU A 202 -16.56 -3.42 13.73
N GLY A 203 -16.65 -4.75 13.85
CA GLY A 203 -17.76 -5.46 14.44
C GLY A 203 -19.00 -5.52 13.54
N VAL A 204 -18.79 -5.61 12.22
CA VAL A 204 -19.83 -5.67 11.17
C VAL A 204 -19.72 -6.96 10.37
N ASP A 205 -20.68 -7.23 9.49
CA ASP A 205 -20.60 -8.37 8.58
C ASP A 205 -19.60 -8.14 7.45
N ARG A 206 -18.98 -9.23 7.00
CA ARG A 206 -18.04 -9.20 5.88
C ARG A 206 -18.68 -8.70 4.58
N ASP A 207 -19.93 -9.00 4.37
CA ASP A 207 -20.66 -8.58 3.15
C ASP A 207 -20.95 -7.08 3.18
N GLU A 208 -21.19 -6.48 4.35
CA GLU A 208 -21.28 -5.02 4.52
C GLU A 208 -20.00 -4.32 4.06
N VAL A 209 -18.82 -4.84 4.47
CA VAL A 209 -17.53 -4.31 4.02
C VAL A 209 -17.34 -4.47 2.52
N ARG A 210 -17.80 -5.58 1.93
CA ARG A 210 -17.67 -5.84 0.48
C ARG A 210 -18.58 -4.96 -0.37
N GLU A 211 -19.77 -4.64 0.15
CA GLU A 211 -20.73 -3.78 -0.52
C GLU A 211 -20.35 -2.30 -0.43
N ASN A 212 -19.71 -1.89 0.67
CA ASN A 212 -19.32 -0.51 0.95
C ASN A 212 -17.84 -0.40 1.36
N PRO A 213 -16.89 -0.86 0.51
CA PRO A 213 -15.49 -0.99 0.92
C PRO A 213 -14.82 0.36 1.22
N ARG A 214 -15.13 1.41 0.45
CA ARG A 214 -14.59 2.75 0.64
C ARG A 214 -15.03 3.33 1.99
N GLU A 215 -16.32 3.30 2.27
CA GLU A 215 -16.92 3.80 3.50
C GLU A 215 -16.41 3.04 4.72
N SER A 216 -16.27 1.72 4.60
CA SER A 216 -15.72 0.85 5.65
C SER A 216 -14.25 1.18 5.95
N ALA A 217 -13.44 1.44 4.92
CA ALA A 217 -12.05 1.86 5.10
C ALA A 217 -11.98 3.23 5.81
N MET A 218 -12.79 4.19 5.39
CA MET A 218 -12.88 5.52 6.02
C MET A 218 -13.37 5.45 7.48
N GLN A 219 -14.34 4.58 7.77
CA GLN A 219 -14.83 4.36 9.13
C GLN A 219 -13.73 3.79 10.02
N ALA A 220 -12.97 2.82 9.51
CA ALA A 220 -11.85 2.24 10.25
C ALA A 220 -10.74 3.27 10.49
N ALA A 221 -10.38 4.06 9.48
CA ALA A 221 -9.37 5.10 9.62
C ALA A 221 -9.73 6.10 10.72
N ARG A 222 -10.99 6.56 10.76
CA ARG A 222 -11.49 7.43 11.86
C ARG A 222 -11.44 6.74 13.21
N ARG A 223 -11.88 5.47 13.27
CA ARG A 223 -12.01 4.74 14.54
C ARG A 223 -10.66 4.47 15.20
N PHE A 224 -9.67 4.11 14.39
CA PHE A 224 -8.34 3.71 14.88
C PHE A 224 -7.31 4.83 14.84
N GLY A 225 -7.65 5.99 14.26
CA GLY A 225 -6.71 7.12 14.09
C GLY A 225 -5.49 6.77 13.26
N ALA A 226 -5.60 5.80 12.34
CA ALA A 226 -4.51 5.29 11.54
C ALA A 226 -4.94 5.14 10.08
N THR A 227 -3.99 5.18 9.16
CA THR A 227 -4.24 4.91 7.75
C THR A 227 -4.65 3.44 7.54
N VAL A 228 -5.64 3.21 6.71
CA VAL A 228 -6.16 1.87 6.40
C VAL A 228 -6.04 1.59 4.92
N LEU A 229 -5.27 0.57 4.56
CA LEU A 229 -5.26 -0.04 3.23
C LEU A 229 -6.16 -1.27 3.24
N LEU A 230 -7.39 -1.13 2.77
CA LEU A 230 -8.32 -2.26 2.60
C LEU A 230 -7.96 -3.04 1.35
N LYS A 231 -7.47 -4.27 1.54
CA LYS A 231 -7.13 -5.21 0.46
C LYS A 231 -8.39 -5.77 -0.19
N GLY A 232 -8.46 -5.73 -1.53
CA GLY A 232 -9.61 -6.21 -2.31
C GLY A 232 -9.39 -6.08 -3.81
N ALA A 233 -10.45 -6.27 -4.59
CA ALA A 233 -10.41 -6.10 -6.05
C ALA A 233 -10.04 -4.66 -6.46
N ILE A 234 -10.47 -3.69 -5.67
CA ILE A 234 -9.91 -2.35 -5.60
C ILE A 234 -9.29 -2.24 -4.22
N GLN A 235 -8.06 -1.73 -4.15
CA GLN A 235 -7.39 -1.48 -2.89
C GLN A 235 -7.64 -0.03 -2.50
N TRP A 236 -8.37 0.16 -1.40
CA TRP A 236 -8.75 1.46 -0.87
C TRP A 236 -7.80 1.90 0.22
N VAL A 237 -7.27 3.10 0.09
CA VAL A 237 -6.46 3.72 1.15
C VAL A 237 -7.23 4.89 1.73
N ALA A 238 -7.56 4.80 3.01
CA ALA A 238 -8.23 5.84 3.79
C ALA A 238 -7.26 6.39 4.84
N ASP A 239 -7.03 7.69 4.81
CA ASP A 239 -6.11 8.40 5.70
C ASP A 239 -6.90 9.32 6.63
N PRO A 240 -6.79 9.16 7.96
CA PRO A 240 -7.52 9.98 8.93
C PRO A 240 -7.13 11.45 8.88
N ASN A 241 -5.94 11.78 8.36
CA ASN A 241 -5.40 13.14 8.24
C ASN A 241 -5.67 13.78 6.87
N GLY A 242 -6.22 13.04 5.92
CA GLY A 242 -6.58 13.55 4.61
C GLY A 242 -5.43 13.71 3.61
N HIS A 243 -4.18 13.43 3.98
CA HIS A 243 -2.98 13.67 3.16
C HIS A 243 -2.99 12.97 1.79
N VAL A 244 -3.74 11.89 1.64
CA VAL A 244 -3.89 11.12 0.40
C VAL A 244 -4.72 11.85 -0.66
N VAL A 245 -5.41 12.90 -0.29
CA VAL A 245 -6.43 13.54 -1.13
C VAL A 245 -6.05 14.95 -1.55
N GLU A 246 -5.15 15.61 -0.82
CA GLU A 246 -4.86 17.04 -1.00
C GLU A 246 -3.77 17.35 -2.00
N SER A 247 -2.85 16.43 -2.21
CA SER A 247 -1.72 16.70 -3.06
C SER A 247 -2.04 16.32 -4.51
N THR A 248 -2.05 17.32 -5.39
CA THR A 248 -1.85 17.02 -6.80
C THR A 248 -0.43 16.47 -6.97
N PRO A 249 -0.20 15.55 -7.88
CA PRO A 249 1.13 14.99 -8.10
C PRO A 249 2.25 16.02 -8.32
N SER A 250 1.95 17.23 -8.81
CA SER A 250 2.90 18.34 -8.92
C SER A 250 3.24 19.01 -7.59
N GLU A 251 2.35 18.98 -6.59
CA GLU A 251 2.56 19.58 -5.27
C GLU A 251 3.34 18.66 -4.34
N ILE A 252 3.27 17.34 -4.55
CA ILE A 252 3.99 16.35 -3.73
C ILE A 252 5.51 16.41 -3.95
N LEU A 253 5.98 16.84 -5.12
CA LEU A 253 7.41 17.02 -5.36
C LEU A 253 8.00 18.18 -4.53
N ASP A 254 7.17 19.15 -4.14
CA ASP A 254 7.56 20.27 -3.25
C ASP A 254 7.48 19.89 -1.75
N VAL A 255 6.72 18.85 -1.39
CA VAL A 255 6.54 18.42 0.02
C VAL A 255 7.81 17.82 0.61
N ALA A 256 8.71 17.26 -0.22
CA ALA A 256 10.02 16.80 0.26
C ALA A 256 10.89 17.94 0.82
N ASP A 257 10.61 19.20 0.43
CA ASP A 257 11.32 20.40 0.88
C ASP A 257 10.48 21.33 1.81
N HIS A 258 9.17 21.04 2.02
CA HIS A 258 8.29 21.90 2.82
C HIS A 258 7.43 21.12 3.83
N PRO A 259 7.81 21.05 5.09
CA PRO A 259 6.93 20.56 6.15
C PRO A 259 5.84 21.62 6.42
N GLY A 260 4.70 21.56 5.74
CA GLY A 260 3.62 22.50 5.99
C GLY A 260 2.57 22.70 4.89
N ALA A 261 2.59 21.94 3.82
CA ALA A 261 1.59 22.07 2.77
C ALA A 261 0.26 21.44 3.18
N GLY A 262 -0.76 22.30 3.35
CA GLY A 262 -2.18 21.97 3.28
C GLY A 262 -2.70 21.01 4.36
N GLN A 263 -2.94 21.48 5.58
CA GLN A 263 -3.79 20.73 6.52
C GLN A 263 -5.25 20.79 6.08
N MET A 264 -5.85 19.62 5.83
CA MET A 264 -7.32 19.50 5.74
C MET A 264 -7.99 20.05 7.01
N PRO A 265 -9.21 20.56 6.89
CA PRO A 265 -10.01 20.87 8.08
C PRO A 265 -10.07 19.64 8.99
N ALA A 266 -9.76 19.83 10.27
CA ALA A 266 -9.74 18.76 11.26
C ALA A 266 -11.04 17.93 11.18
N GLY A 267 -10.91 16.60 10.96
CA GLY A 267 -12.00 15.66 10.97
C GLY A 267 -12.47 15.13 9.59
N GLN A 268 -11.86 15.54 8.47
CA GLN A 268 -12.13 14.93 7.17
C GLN A 268 -11.12 13.82 6.89
N VAL A 269 -11.61 12.61 6.57
CA VAL A 269 -10.80 11.48 6.13
C VAL A 269 -10.64 11.51 4.62
N GLY A 270 -9.41 11.56 4.14
CA GLY A 270 -9.10 11.35 2.73
C GLY A 270 -9.23 9.87 2.35
N CYS A 271 -9.68 9.58 1.13
CA CYS A 271 -9.72 8.22 0.62
C CYS A 271 -9.41 8.21 -0.88
N ALA A 272 -8.46 7.36 -1.27
CA ALA A 272 -8.07 7.16 -2.66
C ALA A 272 -7.99 5.66 -2.99
N ALA A 273 -7.99 5.33 -4.28
CA ALA A 273 -7.79 3.98 -4.77
C ALA A 273 -6.39 3.83 -5.36
N ALA A 274 -5.75 2.71 -5.08
CA ALA A 274 -4.53 2.30 -5.78
C ALA A 274 -4.83 1.95 -7.25
N LEU A 275 -3.79 1.87 -8.08
CA LEU A 275 -3.89 1.40 -9.46
C LEU A 275 -4.63 0.05 -9.50
N PRO A 276 -5.68 -0.10 -10.31
CA PRO A 276 -6.35 -1.38 -10.45
C PRO A 276 -5.44 -2.42 -11.10
N GLY A 277 -5.50 -3.65 -10.60
CA GLY A 277 -4.72 -4.76 -11.12
C GLY A 277 -5.54 -6.02 -11.38
N PRO A 278 -4.97 -7.00 -12.10
CA PRO A 278 -5.61 -8.27 -12.35
C PRO A 278 -5.69 -9.11 -11.08
N ALA A 279 -6.61 -10.07 -11.07
CA ALA A 279 -6.85 -10.96 -9.93
C ALA A 279 -5.66 -11.92 -9.61
N TRP A 280 -4.58 -11.89 -10.38
CA TRP A 280 -3.38 -12.70 -10.13
C TRP A 280 -2.73 -12.42 -8.77
N THR A 281 -2.92 -11.23 -8.20
CA THR A 281 -2.43 -10.88 -6.86
C THR A 281 -3.30 -11.44 -5.73
N GLY A 282 -4.45 -12.04 -6.03
CA GLY A 282 -5.39 -12.64 -5.06
C GLY A 282 -4.92 -14.00 -4.53
N GLN A 283 -3.66 -14.12 -4.11
CA GLN A 283 -3.04 -15.36 -3.61
C GLN A 283 -2.59 -15.20 -2.16
N ALA A 284 -2.54 -16.33 -1.44
CA ALA A 284 -1.94 -16.36 -0.10
C ALA A 284 -0.46 -15.95 -0.18
N GLY A 285 -0.03 -15.05 0.71
CA GLY A 285 1.32 -14.51 0.72
C GLY A 285 1.48 -13.17 -0.02
N SER A 286 0.55 -12.79 -0.91
CA SER A 286 0.58 -11.48 -1.57
C SER A 286 0.48 -10.31 -0.58
N GLY A 287 -0.30 -10.48 0.50
CA GLY A 287 -0.41 -9.51 1.59
C GLY A 287 0.90 -9.36 2.36
N ASP A 288 1.61 -10.47 2.61
CA ASP A 288 2.91 -10.45 3.30
C ASP A 288 3.94 -9.65 2.49
N VAL A 289 4.00 -9.89 1.17
CA VAL A 289 4.86 -9.12 0.24
C VAL A 289 4.49 -7.64 0.28
N LEU A 290 3.19 -7.31 0.17
CA LEU A 290 2.69 -5.94 0.21
C LEU A 290 3.08 -5.22 1.51
N ALA A 291 2.96 -5.89 2.64
CA ALA A 291 3.36 -5.33 3.93
C ALA A 291 4.86 -4.95 3.94
N GLY A 292 5.73 -5.80 3.37
CA GLY A 292 7.16 -5.50 3.20
C GLY A 292 7.42 -4.30 2.29
N VAL A 293 6.70 -4.21 1.18
CA VAL A 293 6.75 -3.05 0.25
C VAL A 293 6.39 -1.75 0.98
N CYS A 294 5.23 -1.75 1.65
CA CYS A 294 4.77 -0.58 2.40
C CYS A 294 5.75 -0.19 3.52
N GLY A 295 6.32 -1.18 4.22
CA GLY A 295 7.34 -0.95 5.25
C GLY A 295 8.59 -0.25 4.70
N THR A 296 9.01 -0.60 3.48
CA THR A 296 10.13 0.07 2.81
C THR A 296 9.82 1.53 2.50
N LEU A 297 8.62 1.81 2.00
CA LEU A 297 8.18 3.17 1.69
C LEU A 297 8.08 4.04 2.96
N LEU A 298 7.52 3.49 4.05
CA LEU A 298 7.51 4.17 5.35
C LEU A 298 8.93 4.44 5.87
N ALA A 299 9.82 3.46 5.76
CA ALA A 299 11.21 3.62 6.20
C ALA A 299 11.99 4.65 5.37
N ALA A 300 11.58 4.87 4.12
CA ALA A 300 12.10 5.93 3.24
C ALA A 300 11.47 7.32 3.50
N GLY A 301 10.57 7.44 4.50
CA GLY A 301 9.93 8.70 4.87
C GLY A 301 8.64 9.02 4.10
N VAL A 302 8.11 8.08 3.34
CA VAL A 302 6.81 8.23 2.66
C VAL A 302 5.70 8.07 3.70
N SER A 303 4.71 8.96 3.71
CA SER A 303 3.57 8.88 4.65
C SER A 303 2.76 7.59 4.47
N ALA A 304 2.05 7.15 5.51
CA ALA A 304 1.30 5.89 5.52
C ALA A 304 0.27 5.81 4.37
N GLY A 305 -0.40 6.91 4.03
CA GLY A 305 -1.33 6.97 2.92
C GLY A 305 -0.67 6.69 1.58
N TRP A 306 0.43 7.38 1.31
CA TRP A 306 1.18 7.17 0.06
C TRP A 306 1.90 5.83 0.03
N ALA A 307 2.43 5.36 1.16
CA ALA A 307 3.04 4.03 1.24
C ALA A 307 2.04 2.92 0.87
N GLY A 308 0.79 3.04 1.35
CA GLY A 308 -0.30 2.13 0.97
C GLY A 308 -0.64 2.20 -0.52
N LEU A 309 -0.83 3.42 -1.06
CA LEU A 309 -1.19 3.63 -2.47
C LEU A 309 -0.10 3.16 -3.43
N LEU A 310 1.15 3.58 -3.20
CA LEU A 310 2.28 3.23 -4.06
C LEU A 310 2.60 1.74 -3.98
N GLY A 311 2.58 1.15 -2.77
CA GLY A 311 2.83 -0.27 -2.58
C GLY A 311 1.80 -1.16 -3.28
N ALA A 312 0.53 -0.86 -3.10
CA ALA A 312 -0.56 -1.57 -3.77
C ALA A 312 -0.52 -1.39 -5.29
N SER A 313 -0.20 -0.18 -5.76
CA SER A 313 -0.09 0.14 -7.19
C SER A 313 1.11 -0.56 -7.85
N LEU A 314 2.26 -0.66 -7.16
CA LEU A 314 3.41 -1.43 -7.67
C LEU A 314 3.04 -2.90 -7.88
N GLN A 315 2.38 -3.51 -6.91
CA GLN A 315 1.96 -4.92 -7.02
C GLN A 315 0.98 -5.12 -8.17
N ALA A 316 0.02 -4.22 -8.33
CA ALA A 316 -0.96 -4.23 -9.43
C ALA A 316 -0.29 -4.05 -10.78
N LEU A 317 0.58 -3.04 -10.93
CA LEU A 317 1.31 -2.76 -12.17
C LEU A 317 2.20 -3.93 -12.57
N THR A 318 2.90 -4.53 -11.59
CA THR A 318 3.75 -5.69 -11.84
C THR A 318 2.93 -6.87 -12.38
N ALA A 319 1.78 -7.15 -11.79
CA ALA A 319 0.90 -8.22 -12.25
C ALA A 319 0.27 -7.92 -13.62
N CYS A 320 0.07 -6.65 -13.97
CA CYS A 320 -0.36 -6.23 -15.31
C CYS A 320 0.72 -6.45 -16.36
N ARG A 321 1.98 -6.12 -16.05
CA ARG A 321 3.12 -6.24 -16.96
C ARG A 321 3.62 -7.67 -17.10
N HIS A 322 3.46 -8.47 -16.06
CA HIS A 322 3.82 -9.89 -16.01
C HIS A 322 2.56 -10.73 -15.72
N PRO A 323 1.61 -10.84 -16.68
CA PRO A 323 0.39 -11.61 -16.47
C PRO A 323 0.69 -13.10 -16.39
N GLY A 324 0.09 -13.78 -15.42
CA GLY A 324 0.23 -15.24 -15.26
C GLY A 324 0.12 -15.69 -13.81
N PRO A 325 0.13 -17.00 -13.57
CA PRO A 325 -0.02 -17.60 -12.24
C PRO A 325 1.32 -17.62 -11.47
N TRP A 326 1.97 -16.46 -11.39
CA TRP A 326 3.19 -16.30 -10.59
C TRP A 326 2.87 -16.42 -9.12
N SER A 327 3.70 -17.16 -8.37
CA SER A 327 3.62 -17.11 -6.90
C SER A 327 4.03 -15.71 -6.39
N PRO A 328 3.61 -15.32 -5.17
CA PRO A 328 3.90 -13.98 -4.65
C PRO A 328 5.39 -13.63 -4.62
N ASP A 329 6.25 -14.57 -4.31
CA ASP A 329 7.72 -14.41 -4.34
C ASP A 329 8.25 -14.22 -5.77
N GLN A 330 7.73 -14.99 -6.74
CA GLN A 330 8.09 -14.84 -8.15
C GLN A 330 7.64 -13.49 -8.70
N LEU A 331 6.40 -13.06 -8.40
CA LEU A 331 5.88 -11.77 -8.83
C LEU A 331 6.72 -10.63 -8.23
N ALA A 332 7.04 -10.70 -6.95
CA ALA A 332 7.92 -9.73 -6.28
C ALA A 332 9.34 -9.69 -6.89
N GLY A 333 9.76 -10.77 -7.55
CA GLY A 333 11.01 -10.82 -8.30
C GLY A 333 11.11 -9.81 -9.44
N PHE A 334 9.98 -9.32 -9.96
CA PHE A 334 9.92 -8.31 -11.02
C PHE A 334 9.88 -6.87 -10.49
N PHE A 335 9.69 -6.62 -9.18
CA PHE A 335 9.67 -5.26 -8.63
C PHE A 335 10.90 -4.44 -8.98
N PRO A 336 12.15 -4.98 -8.88
CA PRO A 336 13.34 -4.22 -9.24
C PRO A 336 13.35 -3.74 -10.71
N GLU A 337 12.82 -4.53 -11.64
CA GLU A 337 12.69 -4.15 -13.04
C GLU A 337 11.71 -3.00 -13.21
N ILE A 338 10.53 -3.08 -12.60
CA ILE A 338 9.49 -2.06 -12.65
C ILE A 338 10.00 -0.74 -12.06
N ILE A 339 10.55 -0.80 -10.85
CA ILE A 339 11.09 0.37 -10.14
C ILE A 339 12.27 0.99 -10.91
N GLY A 340 13.14 0.18 -11.47
CA GLY A 340 14.26 0.63 -12.28
C GLY A 340 13.87 1.40 -13.55
N ALA A 341 12.63 1.26 -14.00
CA ALA A 341 12.07 2.02 -15.11
C ALA A 341 11.50 3.40 -14.72
N PHE A 342 11.24 3.66 -13.42
CA PHE A 342 10.60 4.90 -12.97
C PHE A 342 11.48 6.14 -13.14
N ARG A 343 12.75 6.04 -12.80
CA ARG A 343 13.72 7.12 -13.07
C ARG A 343 14.97 6.52 -13.70
N ARG A 344 15.24 6.89 -14.94
CA ARG A 344 16.58 6.69 -15.50
C ARG A 344 17.44 7.84 -14.98
N PRO A 345 18.52 7.55 -14.20
CA PRO A 345 19.50 8.59 -13.92
C PRO A 345 19.98 9.14 -15.26
N SER A 346 20.01 10.46 -15.41
CA SER A 346 20.66 11.13 -16.54
C SER A 346 22.20 11.04 -16.44
N PHE A 347 22.72 9.87 -16.14
CA PHE A 347 24.12 9.57 -16.31
C PHE A 347 24.33 9.22 -17.79
N SER A 348 24.60 10.24 -18.60
CA SER A 348 25.32 10.03 -19.84
C SER A 348 26.76 9.66 -19.45
N VAL A 349 27.06 8.39 -19.32
CA VAL A 349 28.42 7.92 -19.50
C VAL A 349 28.66 8.10 -21.00
N SER A 350 29.29 9.21 -21.38
CA SER A 350 29.83 9.35 -22.72
C SER A 350 30.79 8.20 -22.96
N PRO A 351 30.74 7.54 -24.11
CA PRO A 351 31.60 6.42 -24.44
C PRO A 351 33.06 6.78 -24.43
#